data_efd742199d975a51384ce94c4ba95714
#
_entry.id   efd742199d975a51384ce94c4ba95714
#
_cell.length_a   1.000
_cell.length_b   1.000
_cell.length_c   1.000
_cell.angle_alpha   90.00
_cell.angle_beta   90.00
_cell.angle_gamma   90.00
#
_symmetry.space_group_name_H-M   'P 1'
#
loop_
_entity.id
_entity.type
_entity.pdbx_description
1 polymer ?
#
loop_
_entity_poly.entity_id
_entity_poly.type
_entity_poly.pdbx_seq_one_letter_code
_entity_poly.pdbx_strand_id
1 'polypeptide(L)'
;MTFGRVNPNFRLDDQGLTGLGNVYYNLIEPALIECALARGEGTLGKGGTFLVTTGKFTGRSPKDKHVVNTPSVTDHIWWENNASMSPEGFDALYDDMLAHMKGRDYFVQDLVGGADPNYAINVRMITEMAWHGLFIRHLLRRPDAEDIADFIADFTIINCPSFQADPSRHNCRSETVIAMNFDRKMILIGGTEYAGENKKSVFTLLNYLLPERGVMPMHCSANHAHGNPVDTAVFFGLSGTGKTTLSADPGRTLIGDDEHGWSDRGTFNFEGGCYAKTINLSREAEPEIYATTEKFGTVIENMVYDPDTKELDFDDDSLTANMRCAYPLHYISNASASALGGHPKNIIMLTCDAFGVLPPIARLSPAQAMYHFLSGFTSKVAGTEKGVTEPQPTFSTCFGAPFMPRRPEEYGKLLQDKIAKHGASCWLVNTGWTGGAYGTGSRMPIRATRALLTAALDGTLAAGEFRKDPNFGFDVPVSVPGVADILLDPRRTWDNAEAYDRQAAKLVDMFSNNFEQYLPHIDDDVKAAAIG
;
A
#
# COMPACT_ATOMS: atom_id res chain seq x y z
N MET A 1 29.75 20.99 0.52
CA MET A 1 29.57 21.46 -0.88
C MET A 1 28.18 21.10 -1.33
N THR A 2 27.64 21.81 -2.31
CA THR A 2 26.29 21.61 -2.84
C THR A 2 26.37 21.15 -4.28
N PHE A 3 25.63 20.09 -4.63
CA PHE A 3 25.62 19.47 -5.94
C PHE A 3 24.19 19.33 -6.48
N GLY A 4 24.03 19.21 -7.79
CA GLY A 4 22.75 18.97 -8.43
C GLY A 4 21.88 20.23 -8.59
N ARG A 5 20.56 20.03 -8.75
CA ARG A 5 19.59 21.10 -9.00
C ARG A 5 19.02 21.62 -7.69
N VAL A 6 19.58 22.73 -7.22
CA VAL A 6 19.15 23.40 -5.99
C VAL A 6 17.96 24.29 -6.29
N ASN A 7 16.91 24.21 -5.46
CA ASN A 7 15.90 25.26 -5.43
C ASN A 7 16.50 26.51 -4.76
N PRO A 8 16.66 27.64 -5.46
CA PRO A 8 17.28 28.85 -4.88
C PRO A 8 16.41 29.51 -3.81
N ASN A 9 15.09 29.29 -3.85
CA ASN A 9 14.09 29.92 -2.98
C ASN A 9 13.73 29.06 -1.76
N PHE A 10 14.23 27.84 -1.68
CA PHE A 10 13.90 26.88 -0.60
C PHE A 10 15.09 25.98 -0.28
N ARG A 11 16.13 26.56 0.33
CA ARG A 11 17.37 25.86 0.70
C ARG A 11 17.23 25.19 2.08
N LEU A 12 18.10 24.24 2.38
CA LEU A 12 18.13 23.58 3.69
C LEU A 12 18.50 24.57 4.80
N ASP A 13 19.41 25.49 4.53
CA ASP A 13 19.80 26.53 5.49
C ASP A 13 18.60 27.39 5.92
N ASP A 14 17.69 27.68 4.99
CA ASP A 14 16.45 28.45 5.26
C ASP A 14 15.49 27.67 6.18
N GLN A 15 15.64 26.34 6.22
CA GLN A 15 14.89 25.45 7.12
C GLN A 15 15.60 25.15 8.44
N GLY A 16 16.72 25.80 8.72
CA GLY A 16 17.52 25.59 9.93
C GLY A 16 18.47 24.38 9.88
N LEU A 17 18.56 23.70 8.74
CA LEU A 17 19.45 22.55 8.52
C LEU A 17 20.84 23.03 8.12
N THR A 18 21.65 23.39 9.10
CA THR A 18 22.97 24.00 8.90
C THR A 18 24.10 23.08 9.35
N GLY A 19 25.31 23.32 8.83
CA GLY A 19 26.51 22.57 9.23
C GLY A 19 26.59 21.16 8.67
N LEU A 20 25.83 20.86 7.61
CA LEU A 20 25.90 19.59 6.89
C LEU A 20 27.21 19.44 6.12
N GLY A 21 27.57 18.22 5.75
CA GLY A 21 28.67 17.90 4.84
C GLY A 21 28.34 18.28 3.39
N ASN A 22 28.44 17.35 2.48
CA ASN A 22 27.97 17.54 1.12
C ASN A 22 26.45 17.39 1.03
N VAL A 23 25.81 18.22 0.21
CA VAL A 23 24.36 18.13 -0.02
C VAL A 23 24.09 17.98 -1.51
N TYR A 24 23.41 16.90 -1.85
CA TYR A 24 23.09 16.50 -3.22
C TYR A 24 21.61 16.72 -3.50
N TYR A 25 21.27 17.73 -4.30
CA TYR A 25 19.88 18.10 -4.59
C TYR A 25 19.41 17.53 -5.91
N ASN A 26 18.26 16.86 -5.87
CA ASN A 26 17.50 16.44 -7.05
C ASN A 26 18.35 15.72 -8.11
N LEU A 27 19.30 14.88 -7.63
CA LEU A 27 20.09 14.04 -8.53
C LEU A 27 19.18 13.08 -9.28
N ILE A 28 19.50 12.84 -10.54
CA ILE A 28 18.83 11.84 -11.39
C ILE A 28 19.34 10.44 -11.07
N GLU A 29 18.63 9.43 -11.54
CA GLU A 29 18.85 8.02 -11.24
C GLU A 29 20.30 7.56 -11.43
N PRO A 30 20.97 7.82 -12.58
CA PRO A 30 22.37 7.41 -12.76
C PRO A 30 23.32 8.03 -11.72
N ALA A 31 23.15 9.32 -11.40
CA ALA A 31 24.01 10.01 -10.43
C ALA A 31 23.78 9.51 -9.00
N LEU A 32 22.54 9.18 -8.65
CA LEU A 32 22.23 8.54 -7.35
C LEU A 32 22.87 7.16 -7.23
N ILE A 33 22.83 6.35 -8.31
CA ILE A 33 23.47 5.04 -8.36
C ILE A 33 25.01 5.17 -8.22
N GLU A 34 25.63 6.11 -8.95
CA GLU A 34 27.07 6.36 -8.83
C GLU A 34 27.46 6.74 -7.39
N CYS A 35 26.70 7.63 -6.76
CA CYS A 35 26.91 8.00 -5.36
C CYS A 35 26.74 6.78 -4.42
N ALA A 36 25.68 6.00 -4.60
CA ALA A 36 25.41 4.84 -3.78
C ALA A 36 26.52 3.75 -3.91
N LEU A 37 26.99 3.50 -5.13
CA LEU A 37 28.12 2.59 -5.38
C LEU A 37 29.41 3.08 -4.72
N ALA A 38 29.75 4.37 -4.89
CA ALA A 38 30.94 4.97 -4.29
C ALA A 38 30.93 4.92 -2.76
N ARG A 39 29.73 4.91 -2.14
CA ARG A 39 29.52 4.84 -0.70
C ARG A 39 29.36 3.40 -0.17
N GLY A 40 29.37 2.40 -1.06
CA GLY A 40 29.19 1.00 -0.67
C GLY A 40 27.77 0.66 -0.19
N GLU A 41 26.77 1.41 -0.61
CA GLU A 41 25.37 1.22 -0.19
C GLU A 41 24.69 0.06 -0.90
N GLY A 42 25.28 -0.49 -1.97
CA GLY A 42 24.75 -1.60 -2.74
C GLY A 42 25.66 -1.99 -3.89
N THR A 43 25.17 -2.82 -4.80
CA THR A 43 25.89 -3.29 -5.98
C THR A 43 24.98 -3.32 -7.20
N LEU A 44 25.58 -3.34 -8.40
CA LEU A 44 24.82 -3.53 -9.63
C LEU A 44 24.50 -5.01 -9.85
N GLY A 45 23.24 -5.27 -10.19
CA GLY A 45 22.75 -6.54 -10.70
C GLY A 45 22.76 -6.61 -12.22
N LYS A 46 22.27 -7.72 -12.75
CA LYS A 46 22.08 -7.92 -14.18
C LYS A 46 21.16 -6.85 -14.76
N GLY A 47 21.46 -6.34 -15.95
CA GLY A 47 20.68 -5.26 -16.56
C GLY A 47 20.89 -3.86 -15.94
N GLY A 48 21.77 -3.72 -14.94
CA GLY A 48 22.02 -2.44 -14.26
C GLY A 48 20.99 -2.12 -13.17
N THR A 49 20.29 -3.13 -12.65
CA THR A 49 19.48 -3.00 -11.44
C THR A 49 20.36 -2.70 -10.23
N PHE A 50 19.81 -2.08 -9.20
CA PHE A 50 20.55 -1.71 -8.01
C PHE A 50 20.15 -2.61 -6.84
N LEU A 51 21.07 -3.50 -6.41
CA LEU A 51 20.83 -4.48 -5.37
C LEU A 51 21.27 -3.94 -4.01
N VAL A 52 20.37 -3.95 -3.02
CA VAL A 52 20.59 -3.44 -1.67
C VAL A 52 20.11 -4.42 -0.61
N THR A 53 20.67 -4.29 0.59
CA THR A 53 20.13 -4.90 1.81
C THR A 53 19.65 -3.80 2.75
N THR A 54 18.57 -4.05 3.49
CA THR A 54 17.98 -3.07 4.42
C THR A 54 18.36 -3.36 5.88
N GLY A 55 19.49 -4.01 6.08
CA GLY A 55 20.06 -4.29 7.40
C GLY A 55 19.11 -5.11 8.30
N LYS A 56 18.96 -4.68 9.53
CA LYS A 56 18.15 -5.36 10.56
C LYS A 56 16.65 -5.42 10.21
N PHE A 57 16.15 -4.44 9.48
CA PHE A 57 14.73 -4.30 9.17
C PHE A 57 14.47 -4.63 7.70
N THR A 58 13.89 -5.79 7.44
CA THR A 58 13.48 -6.21 6.08
C THR A 58 12.02 -5.88 5.79
N GLY A 59 11.38 -5.06 6.63
CA GLY A 59 10.00 -4.62 6.54
C GLY A 59 9.73 -3.42 7.44
N ARG A 60 8.51 -2.89 7.38
CA ARG A 60 8.08 -1.73 8.16
C ARG A 60 8.07 -2.01 9.66
N SER A 61 8.19 -0.94 10.44
CA SER A 61 8.09 -0.91 11.90
C SER A 61 6.83 -0.16 12.36
N PRO A 62 5.62 -0.69 12.12
CA PRO A 62 4.37 0.04 12.38
C PRO A 62 4.17 0.41 13.85
N LYS A 63 4.77 -0.35 14.79
CA LYS A 63 4.70 -0.06 16.23
C LYS A 63 5.64 1.08 16.66
N ASP A 64 6.57 1.49 15.80
CA ASP A 64 7.52 2.60 16.03
C ASP A 64 7.07 3.89 15.34
N LYS A 65 5.88 3.86 14.72
CA LYS A 65 5.24 5.05 14.15
C LYS A 65 4.46 5.78 15.24
N HIS A 66 4.74 7.08 15.38
CA HIS A 66 4.14 7.97 16.35
C HIS A 66 3.54 9.18 15.66
N VAL A 67 2.42 9.67 16.17
CA VAL A 67 1.84 10.96 15.81
C VAL A 67 2.04 11.92 16.96
N VAL A 68 2.54 13.14 16.67
CA VAL A 68 2.72 14.16 17.69
C VAL A 68 1.36 14.70 18.13
N ASN A 69 1.08 14.55 19.42
CA ASN A 69 -0.20 14.93 19.99
C ASN A 69 -0.23 16.43 20.33
N THR A 70 -0.66 17.22 19.36
CA THR A 70 -0.88 18.66 19.54
C THR A 70 -2.38 18.97 19.65
N PRO A 71 -2.78 20.12 20.22
CA PRO A 71 -4.20 20.48 20.35
C PRO A 71 -4.98 20.51 19.03
N SER A 72 -4.32 20.82 17.91
CA SER A 72 -4.92 20.89 16.57
C SER A 72 -5.23 19.51 15.97
N VAL A 73 -4.58 18.44 16.43
CA VAL A 73 -4.76 17.09 15.86
C VAL A 73 -5.40 16.11 16.82
N THR A 74 -5.42 16.41 18.13
CA THR A 74 -5.87 15.48 19.19
C THR A 74 -7.23 14.85 18.89
N ASP A 75 -8.21 15.63 18.47
CA ASP A 75 -9.58 15.18 18.22
C ASP A 75 -9.76 14.46 16.88
N HIS A 76 -8.75 14.54 15.99
CA HIS A 76 -8.81 13.98 14.64
C HIS A 76 -8.07 12.64 14.51
N ILE A 77 -7.29 12.25 15.51
CA ILE A 77 -6.48 11.04 15.47
C ILE A 77 -7.20 9.86 16.11
N TRP A 78 -7.14 8.72 15.45
CA TRP A 78 -7.54 7.42 16.00
C TRP A 78 -6.43 6.87 16.90
N TRP A 79 -6.44 7.31 18.18
CA TRP A 79 -5.36 7.00 19.12
C TRP A 79 -5.28 5.52 19.51
N GLU A 80 -6.36 4.76 19.37
CA GLU A 80 -6.36 3.32 19.61
C GLU A 80 -5.46 2.56 18.61
N ASN A 81 -5.19 3.16 17.44
CA ASN A 81 -4.35 2.60 16.38
C ASN A 81 -3.02 3.34 16.19
N ASN A 82 -2.89 4.56 16.67
CA ASN A 82 -1.71 5.39 16.46
C ASN A 82 -1.04 5.73 17.81
N ALA A 83 0.25 5.41 17.94
CA ALA A 83 1.00 5.77 19.12
C ALA A 83 1.19 7.29 19.22
N SER A 84 0.99 7.84 20.41
CA SER A 84 1.18 9.26 20.70
C SER A 84 2.66 9.56 20.99
N MET A 85 3.12 10.75 20.57
CA MET A 85 4.37 11.37 20.98
C MET A 85 4.07 12.76 21.50
N SER A 86 4.72 13.20 22.60
CA SER A 86 4.56 14.57 23.08
C SER A 86 5.27 15.58 22.17
N PRO A 87 4.83 16.86 22.10
CA PRO A 87 5.53 17.90 21.37
C PRO A 87 6.98 18.09 21.84
N GLU A 88 7.23 18.01 23.15
CA GLU A 88 8.57 18.10 23.75
C GLU A 88 9.47 16.93 23.35
N GLY A 89 8.90 15.71 23.27
CA GLY A 89 9.61 14.52 22.78
C GLY A 89 10.02 14.67 21.32
N PHE A 90 9.12 15.22 20.48
CA PHE A 90 9.42 15.50 19.08
C PHE A 90 10.48 16.59 18.93
N ASP A 91 10.41 17.67 19.71
CA ASP A 91 11.40 18.75 19.66
C ASP A 91 12.79 18.23 20.08
N ALA A 92 12.86 17.43 21.14
CA ALA A 92 14.11 16.78 21.55
C ALA A 92 14.66 15.82 20.46
N LEU A 93 13.78 15.05 19.82
CA LEU A 93 14.14 14.17 18.70
C LEU A 93 14.70 14.97 17.51
N TYR A 94 14.06 16.08 17.17
CA TYR A 94 14.49 16.97 16.10
C TYR A 94 15.86 17.58 16.37
N ASP A 95 16.08 18.12 17.57
CA ASP A 95 17.34 18.72 17.97
C ASP A 95 18.50 17.73 17.96
N ASP A 96 18.28 16.51 18.49
CA ASP A 96 19.29 15.45 18.50
C ASP A 96 19.57 14.94 17.08
N MET A 97 18.55 14.85 16.23
CA MET A 97 18.71 14.48 14.82
C MET A 97 19.49 15.56 14.06
N LEU A 98 19.22 16.85 14.28
CA LEU A 98 20.00 17.94 13.71
C LEU A 98 21.47 17.90 14.16
N ALA A 99 21.72 17.57 15.42
CA ALA A 99 23.08 17.40 15.93
C ALA A 99 23.80 16.22 15.25
N HIS A 100 23.09 15.11 15.05
CA HIS A 100 23.58 13.94 14.31
C HIS A 100 23.90 14.25 12.84
N MET A 101 23.11 15.11 12.21
CA MET A 101 23.26 15.48 10.81
C MET A 101 24.54 16.29 10.51
N LYS A 102 25.11 16.97 11.50
CA LYS A 102 26.29 17.84 11.31
C LYS A 102 27.48 17.08 10.75
N GLY A 103 28.08 17.64 9.71
CA GLY A 103 29.26 17.10 9.03
C GLY A 103 28.99 15.88 8.14
N ARG A 104 27.76 15.39 8.07
CA ARG A 104 27.36 14.25 7.24
C ARG A 104 26.79 14.69 5.90
N ASP A 105 26.87 13.82 4.91
CA ASP A 105 26.35 14.04 3.56
C ASP A 105 24.86 13.68 3.49
N TYR A 106 24.08 14.48 2.74
CA TYR A 106 22.64 14.27 2.56
C TYR A 106 22.20 14.38 1.11
N PHE A 107 21.19 13.58 0.77
CA PHE A 107 20.52 13.55 -0.52
C PHE A 107 19.12 14.14 -0.37
N VAL A 108 18.83 15.17 -1.15
CA VAL A 108 17.55 15.89 -1.15
C VAL A 108 16.82 15.59 -2.44
N GLN A 109 15.57 15.15 -2.33
CA GLN A 109 14.66 14.99 -3.47
C GLN A 109 13.39 15.79 -3.22
N ASP A 110 13.07 16.70 -4.12
CA ASP A 110 11.82 17.46 -4.16
C ASP A 110 10.85 16.72 -5.08
N LEU A 111 9.76 16.18 -4.53
CA LEU A 111 8.87 15.24 -5.18
C LEU A 111 7.40 15.58 -4.91
N VAL A 112 6.50 14.96 -5.67
CA VAL A 112 5.07 15.21 -5.59
C VAL A 112 4.32 13.92 -5.27
N GLY A 113 3.51 13.94 -4.23
CA GLY A 113 2.56 12.88 -3.89
C GLY A 113 1.17 13.18 -4.46
N GLY A 114 0.74 12.39 -5.46
CA GLY A 114 -0.56 12.55 -6.11
C GLY A 114 -0.48 13.03 -7.56
N ALA A 115 -1.24 12.38 -8.44
CA ALA A 115 -1.30 12.70 -9.87
C ALA A 115 -2.29 13.82 -10.21
N ASP A 116 -3.32 14.06 -9.36
CA ASP A 116 -4.24 15.18 -9.56
C ASP A 116 -3.66 16.44 -8.91
N PRO A 117 -3.30 17.49 -9.70
CA PRO A 117 -2.66 18.69 -9.17
C PRO A 117 -3.51 19.46 -8.16
N ASN A 118 -4.85 19.23 -8.13
CA ASN A 118 -5.70 19.87 -7.14
C ASN A 118 -5.56 19.26 -5.74
N TYR A 119 -5.05 18.04 -5.63
CA TYR A 119 -4.95 17.27 -4.39
C TYR A 119 -3.54 16.79 -4.09
N ALA A 120 -2.61 17.02 -5.01
CA ALA A 120 -1.21 16.71 -4.84
C ALA A 120 -0.59 17.49 -3.68
N ILE A 121 0.43 16.91 -3.07
CA ILE A 121 1.27 17.55 -2.05
C ILE A 121 2.72 17.54 -2.48
N ASN A 122 3.42 18.62 -2.22
CA ASN A 122 4.85 18.73 -2.44
C ASN A 122 5.59 18.19 -1.22
N VAL A 123 6.51 17.25 -1.43
CA VAL A 123 7.27 16.60 -0.37
C VAL A 123 8.76 16.76 -0.62
N ARG A 124 9.48 17.34 0.34
CA ARG A 124 10.94 17.32 0.37
C ARG A 124 11.42 16.13 1.18
N MET A 125 12.14 15.24 0.54
CA MET A 125 12.81 14.12 1.19
C MET A 125 14.29 14.44 1.39
N ILE A 126 14.78 14.30 2.62
CA ILE A 126 16.19 14.50 3.02
C ILE A 126 16.66 13.18 3.64
N THR A 127 17.68 12.55 3.07
CA THR A 127 18.15 11.25 3.56
C THR A 127 19.67 11.13 3.55
N GLU A 128 20.23 10.33 4.46
CA GLU A 128 21.66 10.00 4.51
C GLU A 128 22.10 9.10 3.35
N MET A 129 21.19 8.32 2.76
CA MET A 129 21.53 7.28 1.77
C MET A 129 21.13 7.70 0.36
N ALA A 130 22.07 7.58 -0.58
CA ALA A 130 21.82 7.87 -1.99
C ALA A 130 20.75 6.93 -2.58
N TRP A 131 20.78 5.63 -2.18
CA TRP A 131 19.80 4.67 -2.68
C TRP A 131 18.38 4.93 -2.13
N HIS A 132 18.22 5.52 -0.93
CA HIS A 132 16.91 6.02 -0.48
C HIS A 132 16.40 7.16 -1.37
N GLY A 133 17.32 8.03 -1.81
CA GLY A 133 17.02 9.06 -2.81
C GLY A 133 16.53 8.46 -4.13
N LEU A 134 17.21 7.40 -4.61
CA LEU A 134 16.80 6.64 -5.81
C LEU A 134 15.43 5.99 -5.63
N PHE A 135 15.24 5.28 -4.53
CA PHE A 135 13.99 4.61 -4.18
C PHE A 135 12.80 5.58 -4.19
N ILE A 136 12.88 6.67 -3.42
CA ILE A 136 11.75 7.60 -3.29
C ILE A 136 11.49 8.37 -4.59
N ARG A 137 12.54 8.61 -5.38
CA ARG A 137 12.41 9.21 -6.71
C ARG A 137 11.68 8.29 -7.69
N HIS A 138 11.77 6.96 -7.53
CA HIS A 138 10.92 6.03 -8.27
C HIS A 138 9.49 6.08 -7.79
N LEU A 139 9.27 6.11 -6.48
CA LEU A 139 7.95 5.90 -5.87
C LEU A 139 7.06 7.14 -5.84
N LEU A 140 7.63 8.35 -5.83
CA LEU A 140 6.86 9.59 -5.94
C LEU A 140 7.00 10.19 -7.33
N ARG A 141 6.09 11.10 -7.66
CA ARG A 141 6.11 11.82 -8.94
C ARG A 141 7.21 12.87 -8.91
N ARG A 142 7.90 12.99 -10.02
CA ARG A 142 8.98 13.96 -10.20
C ARG A 142 8.41 15.25 -10.80
N PRO A 143 8.65 16.42 -10.19
CA PRO A 143 8.37 17.67 -10.85
C PRO A 143 9.26 17.82 -12.11
N ASP A 144 8.81 18.57 -13.08
CA ASP A 144 9.64 18.92 -14.22
C ASP A 144 10.83 19.77 -13.77
N ALA A 145 11.90 19.72 -14.55
CA ALA A 145 13.14 20.40 -14.18
C ALA A 145 12.99 21.92 -14.01
N GLU A 146 12.03 22.50 -14.70
CA GLU A 146 11.72 23.92 -14.66
C GLU A 146 10.95 24.31 -13.40
N ASP A 147 10.14 23.38 -12.85
CA ASP A 147 9.31 23.60 -11.66
C ASP A 147 10.10 23.55 -10.35
N ILE A 148 11.32 23.00 -10.38
CA ILE A 148 12.17 22.88 -9.17
C ILE A 148 12.48 24.26 -8.56
N ALA A 149 12.62 25.30 -9.37
CA ALA A 149 12.96 26.64 -8.88
C ALA A 149 11.85 27.27 -8.02
N ASP A 150 10.60 26.94 -8.32
CA ASP A 150 9.42 27.45 -7.62
C ASP A 150 8.81 26.42 -6.65
N PHE A 151 9.46 25.26 -6.50
CA PHE A 151 8.97 24.18 -5.62
C PHE A 151 9.07 24.61 -4.15
N ILE A 152 7.94 24.58 -3.45
CA ILE A 152 7.85 24.76 -2.00
C ILE A 152 7.23 23.49 -1.43
N ALA A 153 7.92 22.84 -0.51
CA ALA A 153 7.42 21.63 0.12
C ALA A 153 6.27 21.95 1.09
N ASP A 154 5.18 21.21 0.94
CA ASP A 154 4.09 21.17 1.94
C ASP A 154 4.54 20.41 3.18
N PHE A 155 5.36 19.36 3.00
CA PHE A 155 5.94 18.55 4.06
C PHE A 155 7.42 18.24 3.79
N THR A 156 8.19 18.18 4.89
CA THR A 156 9.60 17.73 4.87
C THR A 156 9.73 16.41 5.61
N ILE A 157 10.38 15.42 4.99
CA ILE A 157 10.72 14.14 5.60
C ILE A 157 12.24 14.09 5.76
N ILE A 158 12.71 13.90 7.00
CA ILE A 158 14.13 13.70 7.31
C ILE A 158 14.30 12.24 7.72
N ASN A 159 15.09 11.50 6.96
CA ASN A 159 15.41 10.11 7.27
C ASN A 159 16.92 9.96 7.51
N CYS A 160 17.25 9.63 8.74
CA CYS A 160 18.60 9.34 9.21
C CYS A 160 18.67 7.88 9.68
N PRO A 161 18.89 6.90 8.79
CA PRO A 161 18.97 5.49 9.15
C PRO A 161 19.99 5.17 10.23
N SER A 162 21.10 5.88 10.27
CA SER A 162 22.17 5.70 11.27
C SER A 162 21.88 6.35 12.65
N PHE A 163 20.83 7.19 12.74
CA PHE A 163 20.40 7.78 14.00
C PHE A 163 19.57 6.77 14.81
N GLN A 164 19.86 6.67 16.10
CA GLN A 164 19.08 5.87 17.04
C GLN A 164 18.41 6.79 18.06
N ALA A 165 17.11 6.66 18.21
CA ALA A 165 16.34 7.42 19.19
C ALA A 165 16.59 6.91 20.62
N ASP A 166 16.51 7.82 21.59
CA ASP A 166 16.43 7.46 23.01
C ASP A 166 14.95 7.43 23.43
N PRO A 167 14.38 6.25 23.73
CA PRO A 167 12.97 6.11 24.08
C PRO A 167 12.51 7.00 25.23
N SER A 168 13.37 7.21 26.22
CA SER A 168 13.04 8.01 27.42
C SER A 168 13.03 9.50 27.12
N ARG A 169 13.97 9.97 26.30
CA ARG A 169 14.14 11.37 25.94
C ARG A 169 13.17 11.81 24.84
N HIS A 170 12.92 10.95 23.87
CA HIS A 170 12.12 11.25 22.67
C HIS A 170 10.66 10.80 22.79
N ASN A 171 10.25 10.26 23.93
CA ASN A 171 8.89 9.77 24.14
C ASN A 171 8.43 8.81 23.01
N CYS A 172 9.28 7.86 22.66
CA CYS A 172 9.03 6.85 21.63
C CYS A 172 9.24 5.44 22.18
N ARG A 173 8.84 4.42 21.40
CA ARG A 173 8.83 3.02 21.85
C ARG A 173 10.23 2.38 21.86
N SER A 174 11.07 2.69 20.89
CA SER A 174 12.36 2.03 20.68
C SER A 174 13.37 2.97 20.02
N GLU A 175 14.58 2.46 19.76
CA GLU A 175 15.63 3.19 19.02
C GLU A 175 15.23 3.50 17.56
N THR A 176 14.27 2.76 17.01
CA THR A 176 13.67 3.04 15.70
C THR A 176 12.46 3.95 15.91
N VAL A 177 12.36 5.00 15.12
CA VAL A 177 11.28 5.99 15.25
C VAL A 177 10.82 6.50 13.89
N ILE A 178 9.51 6.58 13.72
CA ILE A 178 8.83 7.31 12.65
C ILE A 178 7.88 8.30 13.33
N ALA A 179 8.27 9.56 13.45
CA ALA A 179 7.54 10.60 14.17
C ALA A 179 6.90 11.58 13.18
N MET A 180 5.58 11.71 13.21
CA MET A 180 4.80 12.54 12.30
C MET A 180 4.24 13.75 13.05
N ASN A 181 4.68 14.96 12.70
CA ASN A 181 4.18 16.21 13.24
C ASN A 181 3.43 16.98 12.14
N PHE A 182 2.11 16.94 12.19
CA PHE A 182 1.26 17.57 11.17
C PHE A 182 1.32 19.09 11.24
N ASP A 183 1.43 19.68 12.43
CA ASP A 183 1.51 21.14 12.60
C ASP A 183 2.84 21.71 12.09
N ARG A 184 3.96 21.02 12.39
CA ARG A 184 5.28 21.40 11.86
C ARG A 184 5.48 20.97 10.41
N LYS A 185 4.52 20.23 9.83
CA LYS A 185 4.61 19.68 8.48
C LYS A 185 5.91 18.88 8.26
N MET A 186 6.23 18.05 9.24
CA MET A 186 7.52 17.35 9.29
C MET A 186 7.35 15.89 9.74
N ILE A 187 8.14 15.00 9.11
CA ILE A 187 8.28 13.61 9.54
C ILE A 187 9.75 13.33 9.79
N LEU A 188 10.05 12.71 10.92
CA LEU A 188 11.38 12.27 11.30
C LEU A 188 11.42 10.74 11.31
N ILE A 189 12.40 10.16 10.60
CA ILE A 189 12.61 8.72 10.53
C ILE A 189 14.04 8.43 10.96
N GLY A 190 14.22 7.53 11.93
CA GLY A 190 15.53 7.12 12.42
C GLY A 190 15.60 5.64 12.74
N GLY A 191 16.81 5.05 12.71
CA GLY A 191 17.08 3.68 13.15
C GLY A 191 16.58 2.58 12.22
N THR A 192 16.27 2.88 10.96
CA THR A 192 15.87 1.89 9.96
C THR A 192 16.35 2.26 8.56
N GLU A 193 16.91 1.28 7.85
CA GLU A 193 17.27 1.38 6.44
C GLU A 193 16.15 0.95 5.50
N TYR A 194 15.01 0.46 6.02
CA TYR A 194 13.89 0.04 5.19
C TYR A 194 13.23 1.23 4.51
N ALA A 195 13.49 1.40 3.21
CA ALA A 195 13.08 2.56 2.43
C ALA A 195 11.54 2.69 2.29
N GLY A 196 10.81 1.59 2.45
CA GLY A 196 9.35 1.60 2.43
C GLY A 196 8.70 2.50 3.49
N GLU A 197 9.40 2.87 4.58
CA GLU A 197 8.90 3.86 5.55
C GLU A 197 8.77 5.25 4.92
N ASN A 198 9.68 5.65 4.03
CA ASN A 198 9.61 6.94 3.31
C ASN A 198 8.32 7.07 2.50
N LYS A 199 8.03 6.05 1.68
CA LYS A 199 6.81 5.95 0.87
C LYS A 199 5.56 5.97 1.74
N LYS A 200 5.51 5.09 2.73
CA LYS A 200 4.31 4.92 3.58
C LYS A 200 4.05 6.09 4.51
N SER A 201 5.06 6.88 4.81
CA SER A 201 4.90 8.17 5.50
C SER A 201 4.09 9.15 4.66
N VAL A 202 4.37 9.26 3.35
CA VAL A 202 3.60 10.11 2.44
C VAL A 202 2.15 9.61 2.31
N PHE A 203 1.96 8.29 2.20
CA PHE A 203 0.62 7.72 2.19
C PHE A 203 -0.16 8.04 3.47
N THR A 204 0.48 7.93 4.63
CA THR A 204 -0.14 8.30 5.92
C THR A 204 -0.49 9.79 5.97
N LEU A 205 0.36 10.69 5.42
CA LEU A 205 0.04 12.11 5.29
C LEU A 205 -1.23 12.33 4.45
N LEU A 206 -1.32 11.69 3.29
CA LEU A 206 -2.47 11.82 2.40
C LEU A 206 -3.74 11.25 3.05
N ASN A 207 -3.63 10.16 3.81
CA ASN A 207 -4.73 9.62 4.60
C ASN A 207 -5.22 10.58 5.70
N TYR A 208 -4.35 11.44 6.22
CA TYR A 208 -4.73 12.49 7.18
C TYR A 208 -5.36 13.71 6.51
N LEU A 209 -4.78 14.19 5.42
CA LEU A 209 -5.10 15.48 4.80
C LEU A 209 -6.33 15.43 3.89
N LEU A 210 -6.48 14.35 3.11
CA LEU A 210 -7.45 14.29 2.01
C LEU A 210 -8.91 14.12 2.45
N PRO A 211 -9.25 13.41 3.53
CA PRO A 211 -10.64 13.29 3.98
C PRO A 211 -11.34 14.63 4.22
N GLU A 212 -10.67 15.61 4.80
CA GLU A 212 -11.21 16.97 5.02
C GLU A 212 -11.52 17.71 3.70
N ARG A 213 -10.90 17.27 2.61
CA ARG A 213 -11.12 17.83 1.26
C ARG A 213 -12.13 17.01 0.46
N GLY A 214 -12.85 16.08 1.10
CA GLY A 214 -13.82 15.20 0.47
C GLY A 214 -13.23 14.16 -0.48
N VAL A 215 -11.93 13.91 -0.38
CA VAL A 215 -11.24 12.89 -1.17
C VAL A 215 -11.08 11.63 -0.33
N MET A 216 -11.49 10.48 -0.88
CA MET A 216 -11.30 9.17 -0.26
C MET A 216 -9.89 8.64 -0.59
N PRO A 217 -8.96 8.59 0.37
CA PRO A 217 -7.68 7.91 0.16
C PRO A 217 -7.87 6.40 0.30
N MET A 218 -7.21 5.61 -0.55
CA MET A 218 -7.44 4.19 -0.68
C MET A 218 -6.13 3.41 -0.77
N HIS A 219 -5.97 2.42 0.10
CA HIS A 219 -4.94 1.39 -0.06
C HIS A 219 -5.46 0.33 -1.05
N CYS A 220 -5.36 0.64 -2.32
CA CYS A 220 -5.88 -0.17 -3.41
C CYS A 220 -5.03 -0.01 -4.66
N SER A 221 -5.04 -1.01 -5.54
CA SER A 221 -4.62 -0.83 -6.93
C SER A 221 -5.78 -0.34 -7.78
N ALA A 222 -5.48 0.24 -8.94
CA ALA A 222 -6.50 0.75 -9.86
C ALA A 222 -6.08 0.56 -11.32
N ASN A 223 -7.06 0.27 -12.17
CA ASN A 223 -6.91 0.21 -13.61
C ASN A 223 -8.16 0.72 -14.33
N HIS A 224 -8.08 0.91 -15.63
CA HIS A 224 -9.24 1.19 -16.48
C HIS A 224 -9.18 0.41 -17.78
N ALA A 225 -10.31 0.27 -18.49
CA ALA A 225 -10.33 -0.35 -19.82
C ALA A 225 -9.43 0.44 -20.79
N HIS A 226 -8.75 -0.24 -21.69
CA HIS A 226 -7.88 0.42 -22.68
C HIS A 226 -8.61 1.52 -23.41
N GLY A 227 -8.00 2.73 -23.43
CA GLY A 227 -8.57 3.89 -24.10
C GLY A 227 -9.85 4.46 -23.48
N ASN A 228 -10.32 3.91 -22.36
CA ASN A 228 -11.56 4.33 -21.71
C ASN A 228 -11.38 4.56 -20.19
N PRO A 229 -10.85 5.71 -19.77
CA PRO A 229 -10.67 6.04 -18.35
C PRO A 229 -11.98 6.06 -17.53
N VAL A 230 -13.14 6.21 -18.18
CA VAL A 230 -14.44 6.16 -17.50
C VAL A 230 -14.76 4.75 -16.97
N ASP A 231 -14.17 3.71 -17.55
CA ASP A 231 -14.30 2.33 -17.08
C ASP A 231 -13.16 2.01 -16.08
N THR A 232 -13.17 2.69 -14.96
CA THR A 232 -12.20 2.50 -13.87
C THR A 232 -12.68 1.42 -12.90
N ALA A 233 -11.75 0.60 -12.43
CA ALA A 233 -11.92 -0.35 -11.35
C ALA A 233 -10.83 -0.14 -10.29
N VAL A 234 -11.22 -0.29 -9.01
CA VAL A 234 -10.29 -0.26 -7.86
C VAL A 234 -10.32 -1.59 -7.13
N PHE A 235 -9.16 -2.02 -6.61
CA PHE A 235 -8.97 -3.33 -5.99
C PHE A 235 -8.39 -3.12 -4.59
N PHE A 236 -9.24 -3.21 -3.58
CA PHE A 236 -8.80 -3.27 -2.19
C PHE A 236 -8.31 -4.66 -1.84
N GLY A 237 -7.34 -4.74 -0.95
CA GLY A 237 -6.83 -6.01 -0.46
C GLY A 237 -5.50 -5.86 0.26
N LEU A 238 -5.21 -6.79 1.15
CA LEU A 238 -3.95 -6.86 1.87
C LEU A 238 -2.88 -7.61 1.06
N SER A 239 -1.66 -7.63 1.57
CA SER A 239 -0.57 -8.41 0.96
C SER A 239 -0.96 -9.90 0.83
N GLY A 240 -0.70 -10.50 -0.32
CA GLY A 240 -1.01 -11.91 -0.59
C GLY A 240 -2.43 -12.21 -1.08
N THR A 241 -3.30 -11.20 -1.20
CA THR A 241 -4.66 -11.37 -1.79
C THR A 241 -4.67 -11.35 -3.31
N GLY A 242 -3.54 -11.03 -3.95
CA GLY A 242 -3.43 -10.95 -5.42
C GLY A 242 -3.73 -9.57 -6.00
N LYS A 243 -3.73 -8.51 -5.18
CA LYS A 243 -4.03 -7.12 -5.60
C LYS A 243 -3.24 -6.71 -6.85
N THR A 244 -1.91 -6.77 -6.80
CA THR A 244 -1.02 -6.39 -7.91
C THR A 244 -1.22 -7.30 -9.13
N THR A 245 -1.23 -8.62 -8.92
CA THR A 245 -1.39 -9.63 -10.00
C THR A 245 -2.71 -9.49 -10.77
N LEU A 246 -3.81 -9.17 -10.06
CA LEU A 246 -5.13 -9.07 -10.65
C LEU A 246 -5.42 -7.71 -11.29
N SER A 247 -4.81 -6.63 -10.77
CA SER A 247 -4.95 -5.29 -11.35
C SER A 247 -4.03 -5.04 -12.55
N ALA A 248 -2.90 -5.74 -12.64
CA ALA A 248 -1.95 -5.68 -13.76
C ALA A 248 -2.39 -6.57 -14.95
N ASP A 249 -3.69 -6.60 -15.26
CA ASP A 249 -4.24 -7.31 -16.40
C ASP A 249 -3.75 -6.68 -17.72
N PRO A 250 -3.12 -7.45 -18.64
CA PRO A 250 -2.69 -6.93 -19.93
C PRO A 250 -3.83 -6.35 -20.80
N GLY A 251 -5.07 -6.77 -20.56
CA GLY A 251 -6.27 -6.25 -21.22
C GLY A 251 -6.77 -4.91 -20.69
N ARG A 252 -6.12 -4.32 -19.67
CA ARG A 252 -6.51 -3.04 -19.05
C ARG A 252 -5.30 -2.15 -18.87
N THR A 253 -5.52 -0.86 -18.67
CA THR A 253 -4.45 0.12 -18.42
C THR A 253 -4.29 0.33 -16.91
N LEU A 254 -3.10 0.08 -16.39
CA LEU A 254 -2.77 0.26 -14.97
C LEU A 254 -2.69 1.75 -14.61
N ILE A 255 -3.45 2.20 -13.62
CA ILE A 255 -3.34 3.55 -13.04
C ILE A 255 -2.26 3.55 -11.94
N GLY A 256 -2.24 2.51 -11.11
CA GLY A 256 -1.25 2.27 -10.08
C GLY A 256 -1.53 0.98 -9.31
N ASP A 257 -0.54 0.49 -8.56
CA ASP A 257 -0.59 -0.83 -7.94
C ASP A 257 -0.95 -0.84 -6.44
N ASP A 258 -0.91 0.33 -5.74
CA ASP A 258 -0.99 0.30 -4.27
C ASP A 258 -1.76 1.46 -3.60
N GLU A 259 -1.64 2.72 -4.04
CA GLU A 259 -2.13 3.89 -3.31
C GLU A 259 -2.84 4.89 -4.23
N HIS A 260 -4.12 5.17 -3.96
CA HIS A 260 -4.95 6.05 -4.79
C HIS A 260 -5.83 6.98 -3.97
N GLY A 261 -6.27 8.09 -4.60
CA GLY A 261 -7.33 8.94 -4.12
C GLY A 261 -8.56 8.89 -5.03
N TRP A 262 -9.75 8.93 -4.45
CA TRP A 262 -10.99 9.11 -5.18
C TRP A 262 -11.62 10.45 -4.83
N SER A 263 -11.43 11.43 -5.71
CA SER A 263 -11.97 12.79 -5.61
C SER A 263 -13.32 12.92 -6.31
N ASP A 264 -13.85 14.14 -6.38
CA ASP A 264 -15.03 14.46 -7.21
C ASP A 264 -14.70 14.52 -8.72
N ARG A 265 -13.44 14.38 -9.08
CA ARG A 265 -12.97 14.37 -10.49
C ARG A 265 -12.67 12.96 -11.00
N GLY A 266 -12.62 11.97 -10.11
CA GLY A 266 -12.27 10.59 -10.41
C GLY A 266 -11.15 10.05 -9.53
N THR A 267 -10.56 8.96 -9.96
CA THR A 267 -9.47 8.26 -9.28
C THR A 267 -8.12 8.78 -9.76
N PHE A 268 -7.15 8.92 -8.85
CA PHE A 268 -5.79 9.31 -9.17
C PHE A 268 -4.77 8.55 -8.33
N ASN A 269 -3.65 8.20 -8.92
CA ASN A 269 -2.56 7.54 -8.24
C ASN A 269 -1.80 8.55 -7.35
N PHE A 270 -1.43 8.14 -6.13
CA PHE A 270 -0.55 8.92 -5.25
C PHE A 270 0.91 8.83 -5.67
N GLU A 271 1.26 7.78 -6.39
CA GLU A 271 2.64 7.40 -6.66
C GLU A 271 3.08 7.68 -8.11
N GLY A 272 4.39 7.68 -8.30
CA GLY A 272 5.06 7.75 -9.62
C GLY A 272 5.68 6.42 -10.04
N GLY A 273 5.57 5.38 -9.22
CA GLY A 273 6.15 4.06 -9.43
C GLY A 273 5.42 2.96 -8.68
N CYS A 274 6.04 1.78 -8.68
CA CYS A 274 5.51 0.57 -8.04
C CYS A 274 6.54 -0.02 -7.07
N TYR A 275 6.04 -0.69 -6.02
CA TYR A 275 6.85 -1.36 -5.02
C TYR A 275 6.34 -2.78 -4.80
N ALA A 276 6.77 -3.69 -5.68
CA ALA A 276 6.25 -5.04 -5.77
C ALA A 276 7.04 -6.04 -4.91
N LYS A 277 6.35 -7.06 -4.40
CA LYS A 277 6.99 -8.25 -3.84
C LYS A 277 7.58 -9.11 -4.96
N THR A 278 8.74 -9.71 -4.68
CA THR A 278 9.44 -10.53 -5.66
C THR A 278 9.67 -11.98 -5.21
N ILE A 279 9.22 -12.36 -4.00
CA ILE A 279 9.25 -13.78 -3.59
C ILE A 279 8.38 -14.63 -4.51
N ASN A 280 8.92 -15.73 -5.01
CA ASN A 280 8.29 -16.64 -5.98
C ASN A 280 7.81 -15.92 -7.27
N LEU A 281 8.44 -14.81 -7.66
CA LEU A 281 8.10 -14.06 -8.87
C LEU A 281 8.38 -14.92 -10.10
N SER A 282 7.34 -15.19 -10.88
CA SER A 282 7.41 -16.02 -12.09
C SER A 282 7.26 -15.18 -13.35
N ARG A 283 8.12 -15.41 -14.33
CA ARG A 283 8.04 -14.76 -15.66
C ARG A 283 6.74 -15.09 -16.38
N GLU A 284 6.20 -16.29 -16.16
CA GLU A 284 4.97 -16.75 -16.79
C GLU A 284 3.72 -16.17 -16.13
N ALA A 285 3.74 -16.03 -14.79
CA ALA A 285 2.59 -15.56 -14.03
C ALA A 285 2.48 -14.02 -14.02
N GLU A 286 3.63 -13.32 -13.93
CA GLU A 286 3.72 -11.87 -13.75
C GLU A 286 4.81 -11.26 -14.67
N PRO A 287 4.69 -11.42 -16.01
CA PRO A 287 5.74 -11.06 -16.96
C PRO A 287 6.14 -9.58 -16.92
N GLU A 288 5.19 -8.67 -16.68
CA GLU A 288 5.44 -7.22 -16.60
C GLU A 288 6.31 -6.87 -15.38
N ILE A 289 5.98 -7.43 -14.21
CA ILE A 289 6.75 -7.19 -12.98
C ILE A 289 8.13 -7.84 -13.12
N TYR A 290 8.19 -9.08 -13.64
CA TYR A 290 9.46 -9.77 -13.85
C TYR A 290 10.38 -8.96 -14.76
N ALA A 291 9.87 -8.41 -15.86
CA ALA A 291 10.67 -7.61 -16.79
C ALA A 291 11.28 -6.36 -16.12
N THR A 292 10.67 -5.82 -15.06
CA THR A 292 11.22 -4.66 -14.34
C THR A 292 12.47 -5.02 -13.53
N THR A 293 12.62 -6.27 -13.09
CA THR A 293 13.79 -6.74 -12.34
C THR A 293 15.05 -6.85 -13.19
N GLU A 294 14.95 -6.66 -14.49
CA GLU A 294 16.07 -6.64 -15.44
C GLU A 294 16.31 -5.23 -16.02
N LYS A 295 15.56 -4.18 -15.55
CA LYS A 295 15.68 -2.81 -16.07
C LYS A 295 16.64 -1.97 -15.23
N PHE A 296 17.39 -1.09 -15.91
CA PHE A 296 18.35 -0.19 -15.28
C PHE A 296 17.71 0.64 -14.16
N GLY A 297 18.40 0.73 -13.03
CA GLY A 297 18.00 1.57 -11.90
C GLY A 297 16.87 1.03 -11.05
N THR A 298 16.21 -0.09 -11.42
CA THR A 298 15.28 -0.76 -10.51
C THR A 298 16.02 -1.11 -9.21
N VAL A 299 15.49 -0.69 -8.08
CA VAL A 299 16.04 -1.05 -6.76
C VAL A 299 15.49 -2.41 -6.36
N ILE A 300 16.37 -3.35 -6.07
CA ILE A 300 16.04 -4.71 -5.61
C ILE A 300 16.49 -4.84 -4.16
N GLU A 301 15.54 -5.05 -3.25
CA GLU A 301 15.80 -5.12 -1.81
C GLU A 301 15.83 -6.56 -1.29
N ASN A 302 16.88 -6.88 -0.53
CA ASN A 302 17.04 -8.13 0.23
C ASN A 302 16.89 -9.41 -0.60
N MET A 303 17.33 -9.36 -1.85
CA MET A 303 17.31 -10.47 -2.79
C MET A 303 18.61 -11.26 -2.69
N VAL A 304 18.52 -12.59 -2.64
CA VAL A 304 19.65 -13.47 -2.84
C VAL A 304 20.01 -13.50 -4.33
N TYR A 305 21.27 -13.46 -4.65
CA TYR A 305 21.74 -13.49 -6.04
C TYR A 305 23.09 -14.19 -6.15
N ASP A 306 23.37 -14.76 -7.30
CA ASP A 306 24.66 -15.36 -7.61
C ASP A 306 25.74 -14.25 -7.68
N PRO A 307 26.84 -14.34 -6.93
CA PRO A 307 27.85 -13.27 -6.86
C PRO A 307 28.60 -13.06 -8.18
N ASP A 308 28.71 -14.08 -9.03
CA ASP A 308 29.49 -14.03 -10.28
C ASP A 308 28.59 -13.59 -11.46
N THR A 309 27.42 -14.20 -11.63
CA THR A 309 26.50 -13.93 -12.73
C THR A 309 25.54 -12.78 -12.46
N LYS A 310 25.35 -12.41 -11.18
CA LYS A 310 24.35 -11.45 -10.71
C LYS A 310 22.90 -11.84 -11.03
N GLU A 311 22.66 -13.14 -11.23
CA GLU A 311 21.30 -13.66 -11.39
C GLU A 311 20.58 -13.68 -10.05
N LEU A 312 19.31 -13.26 -10.06
CA LEU A 312 18.46 -13.15 -8.87
C LEU A 312 17.81 -14.51 -8.58
N ASP A 313 17.78 -14.90 -7.31
CA ASP A 313 17.05 -16.07 -6.84
C ASP A 313 15.74 -15.64 -6.17
N PHE A 314 14.63 -15.76 -6.89
CA PHE A 314 13.31 -15.37 -6.41
C PHE A 314 12.68 -16.37 -5.44
N ASP A 315 13.26 -17.56 -5.30
CA ASP A 315 12.75 -18.64 -4.44
C ASP A 315 13.51 -18.74 -3.11
N ASP A 316 14.67 -18.10 -3.00
CA ASP A 316 15.48 -18.10 -1.78
C ASP A 316 15.03 -16.99 -0.82
N ASP A 317 14.32 -17.36 0.23
CA ASP A 317 13.85 -16.46 1.30
C ASP A 317 14.78 -16.40 2.53
N SER A 318 16.00 -16.87 2.42
CA SER A 318 16.99 -16.94 3.52
C SER A 318 17.30 -15.58 4.16
N LEU A 319 17.26 -14.50 3.39
CA LEU A 319 17.36 -13.13 3.91
C LEU A 319 15.99 -12.65 4.45
N THR A 320 14.95 -12.83 3.67
CA THR A 320 13.56 -12.49 4.04
C THR A 320 12.58 -12.94 2.97
N ALA A 321 11.39 -13.38 3.37
CA ALA A 321 10.26 -13.57 2.44
C ALA A 321 9.64 -12.22 1.97
N ASN A 322 10.14 -11.06 2.44
CA ASN A 322 9.67 -9.73 2.05
C ASN A 322 10.61 -9.01 1.08
N MET A 323 11.33 -9.77 0.25
CA MET A 323 12.12 -9.19 -0.83
C MET A 323 11.22 -8.40 -1.80
N ARG A 324 11.72 -7.27 -2.30
CA ARG A 324 10.93 -6.34 -3.11
C ARG A 324 11.74 -5.71 -4.24
N CYS A 325 11.02 -5.20 -5.24
CA CYS A 325 11.58 -4.31 -6.24
C CYS A 325 10.81 -2.98 -6.31
N ALA A 326 11.55 -1.87 -6.44
CA ALA A 326 11.00 -0.54 -6.64
C ALA A 326 11.43 0.01 -8.00
N TYR A 327 10.47 0.47 -8.79
CA TYR A 327 10.68 0.95 -10.16
C TYR A 327 9.65 2.02 -10.54
N PRO A 328 9.97 2.90 -11.51
CA PRO A 328 9.02 3.91 -11.97
C PRO A 328 7.87 3.30 -12.77
N LEU A 329 6.68 3.89 -12.67
CA LEU A 329 5.44 3.36 -13.26
C LEU A 329 5.55 3.11 -14.79
N HIS A 330 6.29 3.94 -15.51
CA HIS A 330 6.48 3.80 -16.96
C HIS A 330 7.31 2.56 -17.38
N TYR A 331 7.83 1.78 -16.42
CA TYR A 331 8.45 0.48 -16.73
C TYR A 331 7.40 -0.59 -17.02
N ILE A 332 6.17 -0.40 -16.59
CA ILE A 332 5.02 -1.24 -16.94
C ILE A 332 4.46 -0.78 -18.28
N SER A 333 4.40 -1.68 -19.25
CA SER A 333 4.10 -1.34 -20.65
C SER A 333 2.70 -0.78 -20.87
N ASN A 334 1.72 -1.23 -20.08
CA ASN A 334 0.32 -0.82 -20.13
C ASN A 334 -0.06 0.18 -19.02
N ALA A 335 0.91 0.89 -18.43
CA ALA A 335 0.62 1.90 -17.42
C ALA A 335 0.06 3.18 -18.02
N SER A 336 -0.84 3.85 -17.28
CA SER A 336 -1.40 5.14 -17.62
C SER A 336 -0.34 6.24 -17.50
N ALA A 337 -0.09 6.98 -18.58
CA ALA A 337 0.83 8.11 -18.57
C ALA A 337 0.36 9.25 -17.65
N SER A 338 -0.96 9.47 -17.55
CA SER A 338 -1.54 10.48 -16.65
C SER A 338 -1.62 10.03 -15.20
N ALA A 339 -1.66 8.72 -14.97
CA ALA A 339 -1.98 8.11 -13.67
C ALA A 339 -3.34 8.57 -13.09
N LEU A 340 -4.28 8.89 -13.98
CA LEU A 340 -5.66 9.31 -13.68
C LEU A 340 -6.66 8.31 -14.26
N GLY A 341 -7.81 8.18 -13.58
CA GLY A 341 -8.97 7.44 -14.03
C GLY A 341 -10.27 8.18 -13.71
N GLY A 342 -11.39 7.68 -14.24
CA GLY A 342 -12.72 8.17 -13.89
C GLY A 342 -13.17 7.72 -12.49
N HIS A 343 -14.45 7.94 -12.19
CA HIS A 343 -15.04 7.34 -11.00
C HIS A 343 -15.10 5.83 -11.16
N PRO A 344 -14.73 5.04 -10.12
CA PRO A 344 -14.79 3.60 -10.19
C PRO A 344 -16.21 3.12 -10.55
N LYS A 345 -16.32 2.33 -11.61
CA LYS A 345 -17.54 1.59 -11.91
C LYS A 345 -17.61 0.30 -11.09
N ASN A 346 -16.45 -0.27 -10.79
CA ASN A 346 -16.34 -1.49 -10.02
C ASN A 346 -15.35 -1.30 -8.86
N ILE A 347 -15.78 -1.72 -7.69
CA ILE A 347 -14.97 -1.78 -6.46
C ILE A 347 -14.82 -3.25 -6.10
N ILE A 348 -13.60 -3.75 -6.17
CA ILE A 348 -13.25 -5.14 -5.91
C ILE A 348 -12.60 -5.20 -4.52
N MET A 349 -13.19 -5.93 -3.59
CA MET A 349 -12.63 -6.21 -2.27
C MET A 349 -12.07 -7.62 -2.28
N LEU A 350 -10.74 -7.72 -2.36
CA LEU A 350 -10.02 -8.98 -2.39
C LEU A 350 -9.84 -9.53 -0.98
N THR A 351 -10.18 -10.78 -0.80
CA THR A 351 -9.89 -11.53 0.41
C THR A 351 -9.18 -12.84 0.06
N CYS A 352 -8.42 -13.38 1.00
CA CYS A 352 -7.83 -14.71 0.91
C CYS A 352 -8.37 -15.52 2.10
N ASP A 353 -9.45 -16.24 1.90
CA ASP A 353 -10.07 -17.05 2.93
C ASP A 353 -9.37 -18.42 3.04
N ALA A 354 -8.66 -18.64 4.14
CA ALA A 354 -8.02 -19.91 4.44
C ALA A 354 -8.95 -20.91 5.15
N PHE A 355 -10.17 -20.50 5.50
CA PHE A 355 -11.19 -21.39 6.04
C PHE A 355 -11.93 -22.18 4.93
N GLY A 356 -11.88 -21.67 3.69
CA GLY A 356 -12.49 -22.31 2.52
C GLY A 356 -14.01 -22.26 2.50
N VAL A 357 -14.60 -21.24 3.10
CA VAL A 357 -16.06 -21.11 3.26
C VAL A 357 -16.67 -19.91 2.54
N LEU A 358 -15.88 -18.87 2.24
CA LEU A 358 -16.37 -17.72 1.49
C LEU A 358 -16.57 -18.09 0.00
N PRO A 359 -17.63 -17.56 -0.63
CA PRO A 359 -17.84 -17.75 -2.07
C PRO A 359 -16.70 -17.11 -2.87
N PRO A 360 -16.40 -17.61 -4.08
CA PRO A 360 -15.32 -17.10 -4.91
C PRO A 360 -15.56 -15.66 -5.38
N ILE A 361 -16.83 -15.27 -5.55
CA ILE A 361 -17.28 -13.91 -5.80
C ILE A 361 -18.67 -13.69 -5.23
N ALA A 362 -18.91 -12.48 -4.74
CA ALA A 362 -20.23 -12.05 -4.31
C ALA A 362 -20.46 -10.57 -4.62
N ARG A 363 -21.69 -10.21 -4.98
CA ARG A 363 -22.10 -8.81 -5.07
C ARG A 363 -22.45 -8.30 -3.68
N LEU A 364 -21.96 -7.11 -3.34
CA LEU A 364 -22.21 -6.44 -2.07
C LEU A 364 -23.16 -5.25 -2.27
N SER A 365 -24.12 -5.08 -1.36
CA SER A 365 -24.82 -3.79 -1.22
C SER A 365 -23.85 -2.70 -0.73
N PRO A 366 -24.17 -1.39 -0.87
CA PRO A 366 -23.32 -0.33 -0.32
C PRO A 366 -23.03 -0.49 1.18
N ALA A 367 -24.02 -0.93 1.96
CA ALA A 367 -23.86 -1.19 3.38
C ALA A 367 -22.94 -2.39 3.67
N GLN A 368 -23.08 -3.49 2.90
CA GLN A 368 -22.15 -4.63 2.97
C GLN A 368 -20.74 -4.25 2.54
N ALA A 369 -20.59 -3.40 1.52
CA ALA A 369 -19.29 -2.90 1.09
C ALA A 369 -18.61 -2.11 2.22
N MET A 370 -19.33 -1.22 2.90
CA MET A 370 -18.79 -0.51 4.07
C MET A 370 -18.42 -1.47 5.21
N TYR A 371 -19.28 -2.44 5.51
CA TYR A 371 -19.00 -3.48 6.51
C TYR A 371 -17.69 -4.23 6.24
N HIS A 372 -17.51 -4.69 4.98
CA HIS A 372 -16.28 -5.40 4.56
C HIS A 372 -15.06 -4.50 4.50
N PHE A 373 -15.23 -3.25 4.12
CA PHE A 373 -14.18 -2.25 4.11
C PHE A 373 -13.67 -1.98 5.54
N LEU A 374 -14.57 -1.75 6.50
CA LEU A 374 -14.21 -1.58 7.92
C LEU A 374 -13.58 -2.83 8.51
N SER A 375 -14.09 -4.01 8.17
CA SER A 375 -13.54 -5.30 8.65
C SER A 375 -12.15 -5.59 8.09
N GLY A 376 -11.94 -5.38 6.77
CA GLY A 376 -10.66 -5.63 6.10
C GLY A 376 -10.16 -7.06 6.29
N PHE A 377 -11.06 -8.05 6.16
CA PHE A 377 -10.73 -9.46 6.42
C PHE A 377 -9.87 -10.08 5.32
N THR A 378 -8.87 -10.83 5.75
CA THR A 378 -8.12 -11.80 4.94
C THR A 378 -7.43 -12.82 5.83
N SER A 379 -6.81 -13.85 5.26
CA SER A 379 -5.82 -14.66 5.97
C SER A 379 -4.42 -14.27 5.51
N LYS A 380 -3.53 -13.98 6.47
CA LYS A 380 -2.10 -13.86 6.20
C LYS A 380 -1.59 -15.24 5.80
N VAL A 381 -1.05 -15.38 4.61
CA VAL A 381 -0.46 -16.65 4.15
C VAL A 381 1.05 -16.67 4.47
N ALA A 382 1.64 -17.87 4.46
CA ALA A 382 3.08 -18.04 4.66
C ALA A 382 3.88 -17.11 3.74
N GLY A 383 4.97 -16.54 4.24
CA GLY A 383 5.82 -15.60 3.49
C GLY A 383 5.28 -14.17 3.36
N THR A 384 4.11 -13.83 3.95
CA THR A 384 3.62 -12.44 3.95
C THR A 384 4.20 -11.60 5.08
N GLU A 385 4.50 -12.21 6.22
CA GLU A 385 5.15 -11.57 7.38
C GLU A 385 6.10 -12.58 8.07
N LYS A 386 7.12 -12.08 8.75
CA LYS A 386 8.08 -12.91 9.51
C LYS A 386 7.35 -13.71 10.59
N GLY A 387 7.56 -15.03 10.58
CA GLY A 387 6.99 -15.96 11.57
C GLY A 387 5.61 -16.51 11.23
N VAL A 388 5.03 -16.14 10.09
CA VAL A 388 3.79 -16.72 9.58
C VAL A 388 4.14 -17.96 8.75
N THR A 389 3.96 -19.15 9.35
CA THR A 389 4.19 -20.46 8.71
C THR A 389 2.90 -21.10 8.19
N GLU A 390 1.76 -20.72 8.76
CA GLU A 390 0.42 -21.19 8.38
C GLU A 390 -0.51 -20.00 8.22
N PRO A 391 -1.54 -20.07 7.38
CA PRO A 391 -2.51 -18.99 7.22
C PRO A 391 -3.20 -18.62 8.52
N GLN A 392 -3.18 -17.34 8.86
CA GLN A 392 -3.82 -16.80 10.05
C GLN A 392 -4.87 -15.76 9.65
N PRO A 393 -6.11 -15.87 10.16
CA PRO A 393 -7.12 -14.84 9.93
C PRO A 393 -6.66 -13.51 10.51
N THR A 394 -6.87 -12.46 9.75
CA THR A 394 -6.55 -11.11 10.18
C THR A 394 -7.62 -10.12 9.72
N PHE A 395 -7.85 -9.12 10.54
CA PHE A 395 -8.70 -7.98 10.23
C PHE A 395 -7.82 -6.73 10.23
N SER A 396 -7.79 -6.04 9.09
CA SER A 396 -7.04 -4.80 8.94
C SER A 396 -7.99 -3.73 8.42
N THR A 397 -8.49 -2.94 9.33
CA THR A 397 -9.46 -1.87 9.11
C THR A 397 -9.13 -1.08 7.84
N CYS A 398 -10.12 -0.88 6.98
CA CYS A 398 -10.00 -0.17 5.70
C CYS A 398 -8.92 -0.77 4.76
N PHE A 399 -8.55 -2.04 4.94
CA PHE A 399 -7.42 -2.70 4.27
C PHE A 399 -6.07 -1.97 4.45
N GLY A 400 -5.96 -1.10 5.45
CA GLY A 400 -4.81 -0.22 5.62
C GLY A 400 -4.61 0.34 7.03
N ALA A 401 -5.07 -0.34 8.08
CA ALA A 401 -5.01 0.14 9.47
C ALA A 401 -3.69 0.82 9.88
N PRO A 402 -2.48 0.28 9.54
CA PRO A 402 -1.23 0.93 9.91
C PRO A 402 -1.01 2.33 9.30
N PHE A 403 -1.82 2.71 8.29
CA PHE A 403 -1.69 3.98 7.56
C PHE A 403 -2.83 4.95 7.85
N MET A 404 -3.78 4.58 8.72
CA MET A 404 -4.98 5.36 9.00
C MET A 404 -4.79 6.21 10.25
N PRO A 405 -4.50 7.54 10.11
CA PRO A 405 -4.44 8.43 11.27
C PRO A 405 -5.81 8.77 11.82
N ARG A 406 -6.81 8.96 10.95
CA ARG A 406 -8.17 9.32 11.33
C ARG A 406 -9.00 8.10 11.69
N ARG A 407 -10.16 8.31 12.29
CA ARG A 407 -11.07 7.25 12.66
C ARG A 407 -11.59 6.49 11.42
N PRO A 408 -11.73 5.16 11.50
CA PRO A 408 -12.17 4.35 10.36
C PRO A 408 -13.51 4.75 9.75
N GLU A 409 -14.41 5.24 10.59
CA GLU A 409 -15.76 5.66 10.19
C GLU A 409 -15.72 6.84 9.20
N GLU A 410 -14.74 7.73 9.31
CA GLU A 410 -14.56 8.84 8.36
C GLU A 410 -14.28 8.31 6.95
N TYR A 411 -13.38 7.32 6.82
CA TYR A 411 -13.08 6.68 5.54
C TYR A 411 -14.26 5.84 5.03
N GLY A 412 -14.91 5.09 5.93
CA GLY A 412 -16.09 4.29 5.59
C GLY A 412 -17.23 5.15 5.05
N LYS A 413 -17.49 6.29 5.70
CA LYS A 413 -18.50 7.25 5.27
C LYS A 413 -18.19 7.85 3.90
N LEU A 414 -16.94 8.26 3.68
CA LEU A 414 -16.50 8.77 2.36
C LEU A 414 -16.69 7.72 1.26
N LEU A 415 -16.36 6.46 1.54
CA LEU A 415 -16.55 5.37 0.57
C LEU A 415 -18.03 5.15 0.28
N GLN A 416 -18.87 5.09 1.31
CA GLN A 416 -20.32 4.90 1.19
C GLN A 416 -20.97 6.02 0.36
N ASP A 417 -20.64 7.28 0.67
CA ASP A 417 -21.18 8.45 -0.04
C ASP A 417 -20.77 8.46 -1.52
N LYS A 418 -19.52 8.11 -1.81
CA LYS A 418 -19.04 8.03 -3.20
C LYS A 418 -19.64 6.86 -3.96
N ILE A 419 -19.84 5.71 -3.34
CA ILE A 419 -20.56 4.58 -3.94
C ILE A 419 -21.99 5.00 -4.30
N ALA A 420 -22.70 5.63 -3.36
CA ALA A 420 -24.07 6.10 -3.58
C ALA A 420 -24.16 7.17 -4.67
N LYS A 421 -23.23 8.13 -4.66
CA LYS A 421 -23.18 9.24 -5.63
C LYS A 421 -22.89 8.79 -7.05
N HIS A 422 -22.01 7.80 -7.23
CA HIS A 422 -21.50 7.38 -8.56
C HIS A 422 -22.03 6.03 -9.04
N GLY A 423 -22.79 5.31 -8.19
CA GLY A 423 -23.43 4.05 -8.56
C GLY A 423 -22.43 2.91 -8.83
N ALA A 424 -21.31 2.89 -8.09
CA ALA A 424 -20.29 1.84 -8.24
C ALA A 424 -20.82 0.47 -7.80
N SER A 425 -20.57 -0.56 -8.60
CA SER A 425 -20.82 -1.95 -8.23
C SER A 425 -19.73 -2.47 -7.31
N CYS A 426 -20.11 -3.10 -6.20
CA CYS A 426 -19.16 -3.62 -5.21
C CYS A 426 -19.15 -5.15 -5.22
N TRP A 427 -17.95 -5.72 -5.22
CA TRP A 427 -17.72 -7.15 -5.30
C TRP A 427 -16.73 -7.61 -4.23
N LEU A 428 -17.09 -8.66 -3.49
CA LEU A 428 -16.14 -9.44 -2.71
C LEU A 428 -15.57 -10.54 -3.60
N VAL A 429 -14.25 -10.65 -3.69
CA VAL A 429 -13.58 -11.70 -4.47
C VAL A 429 -12.63 -12.46 -3.57
N ASN A 430 -12.88 -13.75 -3.42
CA ASN A 430 -12.07 -14.66 -2.62
C ASN A 430 -11.01 -15.36 -3.48
N THR A 431 -9.74 -15.12 -3.20
CA THR A 431 -8.58 -15.77 -3.83
C THR A 431 -7.98 -16.88 -2.95
N GLY A 432 -8.66 -17.23 -1.85
CA GLY A 432 -8.22 -18.19 -0.85
C GLY A 432 -8.49 -19.66 -1.25
N TRP A 433 -9.00 -20.43 -0.30
CA TRP A 433 -9.22 -21.87 -0.44
C TRP A 433 -10.66 -22.22 -0.83
N THR A 434 -10.81 -23.40 -1.39
CA THR A 434 -12.08 -24.03 -1.74
C THR A 434 -11.97 -25.55 -1.52
N GLY A 435 -13.10 -26.23 -1.30
CA GLY A 435 -13.13 -27.69 -1.06
C GLY A 435 -12.57 -28.13 0.28
N GLY A 436 -12.39 -27.19 1.19
CA GLY A 436 -11.84 -27.42 2.52
C GLY A 436 -10.99 -26.24 2.98
N ALA A 437 -10.63 -26.21 4.27
CA ALA A 437 -9.69 -25.24 4.82
C ALA A 437 -8.26 -25.52 4.35
N TYR A 438 -7.34 -24.58 4.67
CA TYR A 438 -5.90 -24.81 4.48
C TYR A 438 -5.49 -26.18 5.05
N GLY A 439 -4.68 -26.92 4.29
CA GLY A 439 -4.23 -28.27 4.63
C GLY A 439 -5.17 -29.41 4.14
N THR A 440 -6.43 -29.11 3.79
CA THR A 440 -7.40 -30.08 3.22
C THR A 440 -7.94 -29.65 1.87
N GLY A 441 -8.31 -28.38 1.73
CA GLY A 441 -8.76 -27.81 0.46
C GLY A 441 -7.60 -27.40 -0.45
N SER A 442 -7.95 -26.84 -1.60
CA SER A 442 -7.00 -26.29 -2.56
C SER A 442 -7.21 -24.79 -2.74
N ARG A 443 -6.16 -24.07 -3.14
CA ARG A 443 -6.28 -22.66 -3.47
C ARG A 443 -7.16 -22.46 -4.71
N MET A 444 -7.97 -21.40 -4.70
CA MET A 444 -8.83 -21.04 -5.84
C MET A 444 -7.98 -20.93 -7.12
N PRO A 445 -8.36 -21.63 -8.22
CA PRO A 445 -7.62 -21.56 -9.46
C PRO A 445 -7.59 -20.13 -10.01
N ILE A 446 -6.40 -19.60 -10.32
CA ILE A 446 -6.23 -18.23 -10.86
C ILE A 446 -7.05 -17.97 -12.12
N ARG A 447 -7.24 -19.01 -12.97
CA ARG A 447 -8.08 -18.91 -14.17
C ARG A 447 -9.53 -18.65 -13.82
N ALA A 448 -10.06 -19.30 -12.78
CA ALA A 448 -11.43 -19.06 -12.29
C ALA A 448 -11.55 -17.63 -11.73
N THR A 449 -10.61 -17.19 -10.90
CA THR A 449 -10.59 -15.82 -10.35
C THR A 449 -10.56 -14.77 -11.47
N ARG A 450 -9.74 -14.96 -12.51
CA ARG A 450 -9.70 -14.05 -13.67
C ARG A 450 -11.01 -14.04 -14.45
N ALA A 451 -11.64 -15.19 -14.67
CA ALA A 451 -12.94 -15.27 -15.35
C ALA A 451 -14.05 -14.56 -14.55
N LEU A 452 -14.07 -14.73 -13.23
CA LEU A 452 -14.99 -14.04 -12.32
C LEU A 452 -14.79 -12.51 -12.37
N LEU A 453 -13.54 -12.04 -12.32
CA LEU A 453 -13.22 -10.62 -12.42
C LEU A 453 -13.60 -10.06 -13.79
N THR A 454 -13.30 -10.73 -14.88
CA THR A 454 -13.69 -10.30 -16.23
C THR A 454 -15.19 -10.10 -16.31
N ALA A 455 -15.99 -11.09 -15.85
CA ALA A 455 -17.43 -10.99 -15.85
C ALA A 455 -18.00 -9.88 -14.94
N ALA A 456 -17.31 -9.56 -13.83
CA ALA A 456 -17.66 -8.44 -12.98
C ALA A 456 -17.37 -7.09 -13.66
N LEU A 457 -16.18 -6.98 -14.30
CA LEU A 457 -15.70 -5.72 -14.88
C LEU A 457 -16.41 -5.37 -16.19
N ASP A 458 -16.78 -6.35 -17.01
CA ASP A 458 -17.51 -6.14 -18.27
C ASP A 458 -19.04 -6.00 -18.10
N GLY A 459 -19.55 -6.18 -16.88
CA GLY A 459 -20.95 -6.05 -16.53
C GLY A 459 -21.79 -7.31 -16.78
N THR A 460 -21.23 -8.36 -17.37
CA THR A 460 -21.92 -9.64 -17.61
C THR A 460 -22.46 -10.23 -16.31
N LEU A 461 -21.66 -10.15 -15.24
CA LEU A 461 -22.04 -10.68 -13.95
C LEU A 461 -23.20 -9.90 -13.32
N ALA A 462 -23.21 -8.56 -13.46
CA ALA A 462 -24.24 -7.70 -12.87
C ALA A 462 -25.65 -7.98 -13.45
N ALA A 463 -25.73 -8.48 -14.69
CA ALA A 463 -26.96 -8.85 -15.37
C ALA A 463 -27.44 -10.30 -15.08
N GLY A 464 -26.63 -11.10 -14.38
CA GLY A 464 -26.90 -12.50 -14.08
C GLY A 464 -27.89 -12.72 -12.94
N GLU A 465 -28.22 -13.99 -12.69
CA GLU A 465 -29.02 -14.40 -11.53
C GLU A 465 -28.15 -14.60 -10.30
N PHE A 466 -28.70 -14.25 -9.13
CA PHE A 466 -28.03 -14.36 -7.85
C PHE A 466 -28.88 -15.16 -6.86
N ARG A 467 -28.20 -15.89 -5.98
CA ARG A 467 -28.79 -16.50 -4.79
C ARG A 467 -28.20 -15.85 -3.53
N LYS A 468 -28.97 -15.83 -2.45
CA LYS A 468 -28.45 -15.44 -1.13
C LYS A 468 -27.59 -16.54 -0.53
N ASP A 469 -26.40 -16.18 -0.05
CA ASP A 469 -25.62 -17.06 0.80
C ASP A 469 -26.25 -17.13 2.20
N PRO A 470 -26.50 -18.35 2.72
CA PRO A 470 -27.23 -18.49 3.99
C PRO A 470 -26.41 -18.09 5.24
N ASN A 471 -25.07 -18.09 5.17
CA ASN A 471 -24.21 -17.80 6.30
C ASN A 471 -23.78 -16.31 6.33
N PHE A 472 -23.49 -15.74 5.17
CA PHE A 472 -22.90 -14.40 5.04
C PHE A 472 -23.87 -13.37 4.45
N GLY A 473 -25.04 -13.78 3.98
CA GLY A 473 -26.06 -12.88 3.43
C GLY A 473 -25.69 -12.22 2.10
N PHE A 474 -24.66 -12.72 1.41
CA PHE A 474 -24.20 -12.17 0.14
C PHE A 474 -25.08 -12.56 -1.04
N ASP A 475 -25.08 -11.76 -2.09
CA ASP A 475 -25.61 -12.13 -3.40
C ASP A 475 -24.50 -12.86 -4.19
N VAL A 476 -24.62 -14.19 -4.28
CA VAL A 476 -23.68 -15.05 -5.00
C VAL A 476 -24.26 -15.39 -6.37
N PRO A 477 -23.52 -15.25 -7.49
CA PRO A 477 -24.02 -15.60 -8.81
C PRO A 477 -24.30 -17.09 -8.92
N VAL A 478 -25.37 -17.44 -9.67
CA VAL A 478 -25.77 -18.85 -9.91
C VAL A 478 -24.86 -19.51 -10.93
N SER A 479 -24.43 -18.75 -11.94
CA SER A 479 -23.51 -19.22 -12.99
C SER A 479 -22.61 -18.08 -13.48
N VAL A 480 -21.40 -18.42 -13.93
CA VAL A 480 -20.45 -17.48 -14.54
C VAL A 480 -19.76 -18.18 -15.73
N PRO A 481 -19.71 -17.55 -16.91
CA PRO A 481 -19.03 -18.14 -18.06
C PRO A 481 -17.57 -18.51 -17.76
N GLY A 482 -17.18 -19.74 -18.07
CA GLY A 482 -15.82 -20.23 -17.86
C GLY A 482 -15.47 -20.64 -16.43
N VAL A 483 -16.45 -20.63 -15.52
CA VAL A 483 -16.29 -21.08 -14.11
C VAL A 483 -17.25 -22.25 -13.87
N ALA A 484 -16.76 -23.31 -13.24
CA ALA A 484 -17.61 -24.43 -12.87
C ALA A 484 -18.60 -24.00 -11.75
N ASP A 485 -19.91 -24.24 -11.97
CA ASP A 485 -20.97 -23.80 -11.05
C ASP A 485 -20.80 -24.31 -9.61
N ILE A 486 -20.18 -25.49 -9.45
CA ILE A 486 -19.89 -26.04 -8.12
C ILE A 486 -18.98 -25.11 -7.28
N LEU A 487 -18.06 -24.38 -7.92
CA LEU A 487 -17.18 -23.43 -7.22
C LEU A 487 -17.94 -22.23 -6.65
N LEU A 488 -19.10 -21.89 -7.26
CA LEU A 488 -19.94 -20.77 -6.80
C LEU A 488 -20.74 -21.12 -5.53
N ASP A 489 -20.73 -22.38 -5.12
CA ASP A 489 -21.38 -22.86 -3.90
C ASP A 489 -20.35 -23.61 -3.03
N PRO A 490 -19.61 -22.89 -2.16
CA PRO A 490 -18.53 -23.49 -1.37
C PRO A 490 -18.97 -24.71 -0.55
N ARG A 491 -20.19 -24.70 -0.01
CA ARG A 491 -20.72 -25.83 0.75
C ARG A 491 -20.74 -27.13 -0.05
N ARG A 492 -20.97 -27.05 -1.37
CA ARG A 492 -20.98 -28.21 -2.28
C ARG A 492 -19.58 -28.70 -2.67
N THR A 493 -18.57 -27.89 -2.46
CA THR A 493 -17.17 -28.27 -2.74
C THR A 493 -16.54 -29.10 -1.62
N TRP A 494 -17.15 -29.11 -0.43
CA TRP A 494 -16.64 -29.87 0.72
C TRP A 494 -17.16 -31.32 0.70
N ASP A 495 -16.32 -32.27 1.08
CA ASP A 495 -16.70 -33.67 1.24
C ASP A 495 -17.71 -33.87 2.39
N ASN A 496 -17.66 -32.98 3.41
CA ASN A 496 -18.55 -33.01 4.56
C ASN A 496 -19.23 -31.65 4.76
N ALA A 497 -20.51 -31.58 4.43
CA ALA A 497 -21.31 -30.36 4.55
C ALA A 497 -21.44 -29.83 5.99
N GLU A 498 -21.50 -30.72 7.01
CA GLU A 498 -21.56 -30.29 8.42
C GLU A 498 -20.21 -29.66 8.88
N ALA A 499 -19.09 -30.16 8.33
CA ALA A 499 -17.79 -29.56 8.61
C ALA A 499 -17.69 -28.14 8.01
N TYR A 500 -18.23 -27.95 6.80
CA TYR A 500 -18.39 -26.62 6.20
C TYR A 500 -19.22 -25.70 7.10
N ASP A 501 -20.42 -26.17 7.54
CA ASP A 501 -21.34 -25.35 8.33
C ASP A 501 -20.68 -24.91 9.65
N ARG A 502 -19.94 -25.79 10.34
CA ARG A 502 -19.18 -25.42 11.54
C ARG A 502 -18.08 -24.40 11.27
N GLN A 503 -17.38 -24.54 10.15
CA GLN A 503 -16.30 -23.63 9.80
C GLN A 503 -16.83 -22.25 9.37
N ALA A 504 -17.97 -22.23 8.66
CA ALA A 504 -18.65 -21.00 8.29
C ALA A 504 -19.15 -20.24 9.54
N ALA A 505 -19.79 -20.93 10.50
CA ALA A 505 -20.22 -20.35 11.75
C ALA A 505 -19.03 -19.72 12.54
N LYS A 506 -17.89 -20.42 12.58
CA LYS A 506 -16.68 -19.88 13.23
C LYS A 506 -16.21 -18.56 12.57
N LEU A 507 -16.24 -18.47 11.24
CA LEU A 507 -15.86 -17.24 10.56
C LEU A 507 -16.89 -16.13 10.79
N VAL A 508 -18.19 -16.43 10.82
CA VAL A 508 -19.26 -15.50 11.19
C VAL A 508 -19.01 -14.91 12.58
N ASP A 509 -18.73 -15.76 13.58
CA ASP A 509 -18.41 -15.30 14.94
C ASP A 509 -17.19 -14.36 14.97
N MET A 510 -16.16 -14.66 14.16
CA MET A 510 -14.97 -13.80 14.08
C MET A 510 -15.29 -12.43 13.46
N PHE A 511 -16.13 -12.37 12.43
CA PHE A 511 -16.60 -11.13 11.86
C PHE A 511 -17.41 -10.32 12.87
N SER A 512 -18.36 -10.94 13.55
CA SER A 512 -19.20 -10.28 14.56
C SER A 512 -18.36 -9.69 15.68
N ASN A 513 -17.45 -10.48 16.27
CA ASN A 513 -16.55 -10.01 17.33
C ASN A 513 -15.65 -8.85 16.89
N ASN A 514 -15.09 -8.91 15.66
CA ASN A 514 -14.27 -7.83 15.12
C ASN A 514 -15.09 -6.55 14.91
N PHE A 515 -16.37 -6.68 14.54
CA PHE A 515 -17.20 -5.56 14.15
C PHE A 515 -17.81 -4.80 15.33
N GLU A 516 -17.85 -5.39 16.54
CA GLU A 516 -18.39 -4.77 17.76
C GLU A 516 -17.81 -3.36 18.02
N GLN A 517 -16.53 -3.15 17.75
CA GLN A 517 -15.85 -1.88 17.96
C GLN A 517 -16.41 -0.73 17.10
N TYR A 518 -17.05 -1.02 15.96
CA TYR A 518 -17.60 -0.01 15.05
C TYR A 518 -19.08 0.31 15.29
N LEU A 519 -19.81 -0.56 15.98
CA LEU A 519 -21.26 -0.42 16.19
C LEU A 519 -21.71 0.93 16.76
N PRO A 520 -20.96 1.61 17.65
CA PRO A 520 -21.36 2.92 18.17
C PRO A 520 -21.27 4.06 17.14
N HIS A 521 -20.55 3.86 16.03
CA HIS A 521 -20.12 4.93 15.13
C HIS A 521 -20.62 4.78 13.69
N ILE A 522 -21.51 3.82 13.42
CA ILE A 522 -22.01 3.51 12.07
C ILE A 522 -23.51 3.62 11.97
N ASP A 523 -24.01 3.84 10.76
CA ASP A 523 -25.43 3.94 10.45
C ASP A 523 -26.15 2.58 10.64
N ASP A 524 -27.47 2.64 10.88
CA ASP A 524 -28.27 1.43 11.13
C ASP A 524 -28.32 0.49 9.93
N ASP A 525 -28.24 1.01 8.70
CA ASP A 525 -28.17 0.20 7.48
C ASP A 525 -26.91 -0.69 7.45
N VAL A 526 -25.78 -0.16 7.92
CA VAL A 526 -24.53 -0.92 8.01
C VAL A 526 -24.58 -1.95 9.14
N LYS A 527 -25.23 -1.61 10.29
CA LYS A 527 -25.50 -2.56 11.37
C LYS A 527 -26.37 -3.72 10.87
N ALA A 528 -27.41 -3.41 10.09
CA ALA A 528 -28.31 -4.42 9.53
C ALA A 528 -27.65 -5.30 8.45
N ALA A 529 -26.55 -4.83 7.84
CA ALA A 529 -25.75 -5.56 6.86
C ALA A 529 -24.63 -6.39 7.50
N ALA A 530 -24.49 -6.34 8.83
CA ALA A 530 -23.50 -7.13 9.55
C ALA A 530 -23.71 -8.64 9.35
N ILE A 531 -22.60 -9.37 9.32
CA ILE A 531 -22.60 -10.82 9.27
C ILE A 531 -22.85 -11.35 10.69
N GLY A 532 -23.91 -12.15 10.85
CA GLY A 532 -24.29 -12.75 12.15
C GLY A 532 -25.76 -12.71 12.42
#